data_06a387f147ef5b379a828c5ff7825395
#
_entry.id   06a387f147ef5b379a828c5ff7825395
#
_cell.length_a   1.000
_cell.length_b   1.000
_cell.length_c   1.000
_cell.angle_alpha   90.00
_cell.angle_beta   90.00
_cell.angle_gamma   90.00
#
_symmetry.space_group_name_H-M   'P 1'
#
loop_
_entity.id
_entity.type
_entity.pdbx_description
1 polymer ?
#
loop_
_entity_poly.entity_id
_entity_poly.type
_entity_poly.pdbx_seq_one_letter_code
_entity_poly.pdbx_strand_id
1 'polypeptide(L)'
;MNFLHHISASTIVFYLLATLAVASAVGVALSRNILHSAFSLLGTLAGVAGLYFMLGADFVAVIQLLIYVGGILVLILFAVLLTREITDIKISNLSVSLLAGVPAVLLLLGFVFQIMLHAPFPATVIASAPTVHRLGDALLREYLLPFEIASVILLMALVGAMVIARRAVKEEQGENQQHPEIQATPMGKGDVR
;
A
#
# COMPACT_ATOMS: atom_id res chain seq x y z
N MET A 1 28.75 4.33 33.58
CA MET A 1 29.12 3.84 32.22
C MET A 1 28.49 2.47 31.97
N ASN A 2 27.13 2.32 32.13
CA ASN A 2 26.38 1.05 32.01
C ASN A 2 25.12 1.21 31.17
N PHE A 3 25.13 2.07 30.13
CA PHE A 3 23.97 2.28 29.29
C PHE A 3 23.77 1.16 28.23
N LEU A 4 24.81 0.38 27.97
CA LEU A 4 24.80 -0.66 26.91
C LEU A 4 24.32 -2.04 27.38
N HIS A 5 24.08 -2.27 28.68
CA HIS A 5 23.75 -3.60 29.20
C HIS A 5 22.26 -3.91 29.26
N HIS A 6 21.38 -2.96 28.90
CA HIS A 6 19.93 -3.14 28.90
C HIS A 6 19.28 -3.12 27.51
N ILE A 7 20.05 -3.23 26.44
CA ILE A 7 19.43 -3.34 25.12
C ILE A 7 18.99 -4.80 24.92
N SER A 8 17.73 -5.05 25.25
CA SER A 8 17.10 -6.33 24.95
C SER A 8 17.09 -6.59 23.43
N ALA A 9 17.22 -7.84 23.01
CA ALA A 9 17.15 -8.22 21.60
C ALA A 9 15.85 -7.68 20.94
N SER A 10 14.74 -7.65 21.67
CA SER A 10 13.48 -7.06 21.22
C SER A 10 13.59 -5.57 20.92
N THR A 11 14.35 -4.81 21.71
CA THR A 11 14.58 -3.39 21.48
C THR A 11 15.34 -3.14 20.19
N ILE A 12 16.35 -3.96 19.90
CA ILE A 12 17.13 -3.87 18.65
C ILE A 12 16.23 -4.14 17.45
N VAL A 13 15.44 -5.21 17.50
CA VAL A 13 14.49 -5.57 16.43
C VAL A 13 13.46 -4.47 16.22
N PHE A 14 12.94 -3.88 17.30
CA PHE A 14 12.01 -2.76 17.20
C PHE A 14 12.59 -1.57 16.44
N TYR A 15 13.79 -1.11 16.82
CA TYR A 15 14.43 0.02 16.15
C TYR A 15 14.79 -0.29 14.70
N LEU A 16 15.16 -1.53 14.40
CA LEU A 16 15.46 -1.97 13.04
C LEU A 16 14.19 -1.90 12.16
N LEU A 17 13.07 -2.45 12.64
CA LEU A 17 11.80 -2.42 11.93
C LEU A 17 11.23 -0.99 11.80
N ALA A 18 11.32 -0.19 12.86
CA ALA A 18 10.92 1.21 12.84
C ALA A 18 11.74 2.03 11.84
N THR A 19 13.07 1.84 11.84
CA THR A 19 13.96 2.51 10.88
C THR A 19 13.68 2.05 9.46
N LEU A 20 13.45 0.75 9.24
CA LEU A 20 13.07 0.23 7.93
C LEU A 20 11.76 0.89 7.44
N ALA A 21 10.73 0.95 8.28
CA ALA A 21 9.45 1.56 7.91
C ALA A 21 9.60 3.05 7.57
N VAL A 22 10.27 3.82 8.42
CA VAL A 22 10.45 5.26 8.23
C VAL A 22 11.37 5.57 7.04
N ALA A 23 12.51 4.90 6.92
CA ALA A 23 13.45 5.13 5.81
C ALA A 23 12.81 4.78 4.46
N SER A 24 12.04 3.68 4.41
CA SER A 24 11.29 3.31 3.21
C SER A 24 10.17 4.29 2.91
N ALA A 25 9.45 4.82 3.91
CA ALA A 25 8.42 5.85 3.72
C ALA A 25 9.01 7.15 3.16
N VAL A 26 10.18 7.56 3.64
CA VAL A 26 10.93 8.68 3.07
C VAL A 26 11.33 8.39 1.63
N GLY A 27 11.76 7.16 1.33
CA GLY A 27 12.04 6.70 -0.03
C GLY A 27 10.84 6.83 -0.97
N VAL A 28 9.63 6.49 -0.51
CA VAL A 28 8.38 6.69 -1.26
C VAL A 28 8.17 8.17 -1.60
N ALA A 29 8.35 9.05 -0.61
CA ALA A 29 8.08 10.48 -0.77
C ALA A 29 9.11 11.20 -1.66
N LEU A 30 10.38 10.78 -1.63
CA LEU A 30 11.47 11.41 -2.36
C LEU A 30 11.69 10.83 -3.76
N SER A 31 11.20 9.63 -4.02
CA SER A 31 11.40 8.96 -5.31
C SER A 31 10.59 9.62 -6.42
N ARG A 32 11.26 10.01 -7.49
CA ARG A 32 10.63 10.49 -8.72
C ARG A 32 10.19 9.37 -9.66
N ASN A 33 10.72 8.17 -9.44
CA ASN A 33 10.41 7.01 -10.24
C ASN A 33 9.32 6.19 -9.53
N ILE A 34 8.17 6.02 -10.21
CA ILE A 34 7.00 5.33 -9.66
C ILE A 34 7.35 3.90 -9.25
N LEU A 35 8.19 3.21 -10.02
CA LEU A 35 8.61 1.84 -9.72
C LEU A 35 9.45 1.78 -8.44
N HIS A 36 10.42 2.68 -8.28
CA HIS A 36 11.21 2.78 -7.04
C HIS A 36 10.35 3.16 -5.84
N SER A 37 9.39 4.07 -6.03
CA SER A 37 8.41 4.44 -5.00
C SER A 37 7.58 3.26 -4.54
N ALA A 38 7.12 2.42 -5.48
CA ALA A 38 6.34 1.24 -5.17
C ALA A 38 7.15 0.17 -4.42
N PHE A 39 8.43 -0.05 -4.78
CA PHE A 39 9.33 -0.93 -4.00
C PHE A 39 9.63 -0.37 -2.61
N SER A 40 9.81 0.95 -2.49
CA SER A 40 9.97 1.58 -1.17
C SER A 40 8.70 1.44 -0.31
N LEU A 41 7.52 1.51 -0.92
CA LEU A 41 6.25 1.27 -0.22
C LEU A 41 6.16 -0.16 0.32
N LEU A 42 6.69 -1.15 -0.42
CA LEU A 42 6.79 -2.53 0.08
C LEU A 42 7.58 -2.60 1.38
N GLY A 43 8.75 -1.94 1.44
CA GLY A 43 9.56 -1.86 2.66
C GLY A 43 8.84 -1.20 3.83
N THR A 44 8.08 -0.12 3.55
CA THR A 44 7.28 0.57 4.57
C THR A 44 6.20 -0.36 5.15
N LEU A 45 5.41 -0.99 4.29
CA LEU A 45 4.31 -1.86 4.71
C LEU A 45 4.80 -3.13 5.42
N ALA A 46 5.93 -3.70 4.96
CA ALA A 46 6.57 -4.85 5.61
C ALA A 46 7.13 -4.46 6.99
N GLY A 47 7.76 -3.29 7.12
CA GLY A 47 8.23 -2.76 8.40
C GLY A 47 7.10 -2.56 9.40
N VAL A 48 5.97 -2.00 8.96
CA VAL A 48 4.76 -1.84 9.77
C VAL A 48 4.20 -3.18 10.21
N ALA A 49 4.15 -4.19 9.33
CA ALA A 49 3.72 -5.53 9.68
C ALA A 49 4.61 -6.15 10.79
N GLY A 50 5.91 -5.97 10.68
CA GLY A 50 6.86 -6.38 11.73
C GLY A 50 6.62 -5.70 13.08
N LEU A 51 6.30 -4.40 13.07
CA LEU A 51 5.92 -3.66 14.28
C LEU A 51 4.63 -4.18 14.90
N TYR A 52 3.61 -4.51 14.09
CA TYR A 52 2.40 -5.17 14.60
C TYR A 52 2.70 -6.51 15.26
N PHE A 53 3.62 -7.29 14.69
CA PHE A 53 4.03 -8.55 15.28
C PHE A 53 4.68 -8.34 16.66
N MET A 54 5.49 -7.31 16.79
CA MET A 54 6.12 -6.96 18.07
C MET A 54 5.12 -6.44 19.14
N LEU A 55 4.01 -5.85 18.70
CA LEU A 55 2.93 -5.42 19.60
C LEU A 55 2.02 -6.59 20.04
N GLY A 56 2.28 -7.83 19.61
CA GLY A 56 1.41 -8.96 19.87
C GLY A 56 0.12 -8.97 19.06
N ALA A 57 0.03 -8.14 18.03
CA ALA A 57 -1.11 -8.07 17.10
C ALA A 57 -0.86 -9.01 15.90
N ASP A 58 -0.65 -10.29 16.20
CA ASP A 58 -0.29 -11.34 15.25
C ASP A 58 -1.25 -11.44 14.04
N PHE A 59 -2.55 -11.39 14.28
CA PHE A 59 -3.55 -11.42 13.21
C PHE A 59 -3.44 -10.20 12.29
N VAL A 60 -3.32 -9.00 12.87
CA VAL A 60 -3.21 -7.75 12.08
C VAL A 60 -1.91 -7.73 11.27
N ALA A 61 -0.81 -8.23 11.84
CA ALA A 61 0.46 -8.36 11.14
C ALA A 61 0.36 -9.26 9.91
N VAL A 62 -0.29 -10.43 10.04
CA VAL A 62 -0.50 -11.36 8.92
C VAL A 62 -1.42 -10.74 7.85
N ILE A 63 -2.50 -10.10 8.25
CA ILE A 63 -3.41 -9.39 7.32
C ILE A 63 -2.67 -8.27 6.58
N GLN A 64 -1.82 -7.51 7.27
CA GLN A 64 -1.00 -6.47 6.67
C GLN A 64 -0.11 -7.04 5.55
N LEU A 65 0.56 -8.17 5.79
CA LEU A 65 1.39 -8.82 4.77
C LEU A 65 0.54 -9.42 3.64
N LEU A 66 -0.54 -10.08 3.97
CA LEU A 66 -1.32 -10.82 2.97
C LEU A 66 -2.10 -9.87 2.05
N ILE A 67 -2.80 -8.89 2.60
CA ILE A 67 -3.68 -7.99 1.85
C ILE A 67 -2.92 -6.80 1.29
N TYR A 68 -2.17 -6.06 2.12
CA TYR A 68 -1.52 -4.83 1.68
C TYR A 68 -0.26 -5.11 0.86
N VAL A 69 0.62 -5.99 1.33
CA VAL A 69 1.86 -6.32 0.60
C VAL A 69 1.58 -7.32 -0.52
N GLY A 70 0.93 -8.45 -0.23
CA GLY A 70 0.70 -9.54 -1.18
C GLY A 70 -0.40 -9.26 -2.20
N GLY A 71 -1.49 -8.60 -1.80
CA GLY A 71 -2.62 -8.29 -2.68
C GLY A 71 -2.46 -6.94 -3.38
N ILE A 72 -2.70 -5.87 -2.64
CA ILE A 72 -2.86 -4.52 -3.20
C ILE A 72 -1.57 -4.02 -3.84
N LEU A 73 -0.44 -4.10 -3.12
CA LEU A 73 0.83 -3.57 -3.61
C LEU A 73 1.34 -4.31 -4.84
N VAL A 74 1.23 -5.64 -4.85
CA VAL A 74 1.62 -6.45 -6.01
C VAL A 74 0.78 -6.09 -7.24
N LEU A 75 -0.54 -5.89 -7.07
CA LEU A 75 -1.41 -5.44 -8.17
C LEU A 75 -1.01 -4.04 -8.68
N ILE A 76 -0.68 -3.11 -7.78
CA ILE A 76 -0.18 -1.78 -8.15
C ILE A 76 1.15 -1.89 -8.90
N LEU A 77 2.09 -2.73 -8.43
CA LEU A 77 3.37 -2.96 -9.10
C LEU A 77 3.16 -3.49 -10.52
N PHE A 78 2.29 -4.47 -10.71
CA PHE A 78 1.97 -4.97 -12.05
C PHE A 78 1.31 -3.91 -12.92
N ALA A 79 0.35 -3.15 -12.39
CA ALA A 79 -0.30 -2.08 -13.13
C ALA A 79 0.72 -1.02 -13.60
N VAL A 80 1.62 -0.59 -12.72
CA VAL A 80 2.68 0.38 -13.05
C VAL A 80 3.68 -0.21 -14.06
N LEU A 81 4.03 -1.50 -13.92
CA LEU A 81 4.96 -2.16 -14.82
C LEU A 81 4.40 -2.31 -16.25
N LEU A 82 3.08 -2.54 -16.38
CA LEU A 82 2.40 -2.64 -17.67
C LEU A 82 2.16 -1.27 -18.32
N THR A 83 2.05 -0.21 -17.54
CA THR A 83 1.76 1.15 -18.03
C THR A 83 3.07 1.88 -18.33
N ARG A 84 3.59 1.75 -19.56
CA ARG A 84 4.90 2.28 -19.98
C ARG A 84 5.01 3.81 -20.09
N GLU A 85 3.91 4.55 -20.03
CA GLU A 85 3.87 5.97 -20.46
C GLU A 85 3.80 7.02 -19.33
N ILE A 86 3.85 6.65 -18.06
CA ILE A 86 3.70 7.63 -16.95
C ILE A 86 5.07 8.14 -16.44
N THR A 87 6.07 8.32 -17.32
CA THR A 87 7.41 8.74 -16.87
C THR A 87 7.61 10.26 -16.88
N ASP A 88 6.74 11.04 -17.48
CA ASP A 88 6.85 12.52 -17.56
C ASP A 88 5.76 13.23 -16.76
N ILE A 89 5.76 13.04 -15.45
CA ILE A 89 5.02 13.96 -14.58
C ILE A 89 5.86 15.23 -14.44
N LYS A 90 5.56 16.21 -15.28
CA LYS A 90 6.02 17.60 -15.06
C LYS A 90 5.48 18.05 -13.71
N ILE A 91 6.36 18.08 -12.72
CA ILE A 91 6.03 18.58 -11.38
C ILE A 91 5.84 20.10 -11.53
N SER A 92 4.59 20.49 -11.77
CA SER A 92 4.17 21.88 -11.74
C SER A 92 4.02 22.33 -10.29
N ASN A 93 4.79 23.33 -9.87
CA ASN A 93 4.64 24.08 -8.63
C ASN A 93 5.02 23.39 -7.31
N LEU A 94 6.27 22.94 -7.20
CA LEU A 94 6.83 22.38 -5.97
C LEU A 94 6.88 23.39 -4.80
N SER A 95 6.98 24.69 -5.09
CA SER A 95 7.24 25.73 -4.08
C SER A 95 6.04 26.04 -3.18
N VAL A 96 4.84 26.08 -3.70
CA VAL A 96 3.63 26.41 -2.91
C VAL A 96 3.19 25.20 -2.06
N SER A 97 3.35 23.98 -2.57
CA SER A 97 2.98 22.77 -1.87
C SER A 97 3.88 22.48 -0.65
N LEU A 98 5.19 22.73 -0.77
CA LEU A 98 6.14 22.53 0.35
C LEU A 98 5.93 23.56 1.46
N LEU A 99 5.66 24.82 1.10
CA LEU A 99 5.47 25.91 2.08
C LEU A 99 4.22 25.70 2.95
N ALA A 100 3.17 25.10 2.41
CA ALA A 100 1.95 24.76 3.15
C ALA A 100 1.99 23.36 3.76
N GLY A 101 2.61 22.39 3.09
CA GLY A 101 2.64 21.00 3.51
C GLY A 101 3.53 20.76 4.73
N VAL A 102 4.71 21.36 4.78
CA VAL A 102 5.65 21.16 5.91
C VAL A 102 5.05 21.65 7.24
N PRO A 103 4.48 22.88 7.35
CA PRO A 103 3.84 23.30 8.60
C PRO A 103 2.67 22.42 8.99
N ALA A 104 1.86 21.96 8.04
CA ALA A 104 0.74 21.08 8.32
C ALA A 104 1.19 19.73 8.91
N VAL A 105 2.24 19.13 8.36
CA VAL A 105 2.82 17.88 8.88
C VAL A 105 3.44 18.09 10.26
N LEU A 106 4.17 19.18 10.48
CA LEU A 106 4.76 19.50 11.79
C LEU A 106 3.69 19.74 12.85
N LEU A 107 2.60 20.39 12.49
CA LEU A 107 1.46 20.61 13.38
C LEU A 107 0.78 19.29 13.75
N LEU A 108 0.56 18.41 12.77
CA LEU A 108 0.00 17.08 12.99
C LEU A 108 0.90 16.23 13.88
N LEU A 109 2.21 16.20 13.60
CA LEU A 109 3.20 15.48 14.41
C LEU A 109 3.25 16.02 15.84
N GLY A 110 3.24 17.35 16.01
CA GLY A 110 3.21 17.98 17.32
C GLY A 110 1.93 17.64 18.10
N PHE A 111 0.80 17.60 17.41
CA PHE A 111 -0.49 17.21 18.01
C PHE A 111 -0.49 15.75 18.46
N VAL A 112 -0.02 14.83 17.61
CA VAL A 112 0.12 13.40 17.97
C VAL A 112 1.09 13.22 19.14
N PHE A 113 2.23 13.90 19.10
CA PHE A 113 3.22 13.87 20.18
C PHE A 113 2.64 14.37 21.51
N GLN A 114 1.86 15.46 21.47
CA GLN A 114 1.15 15.99 22.65
C GLN A 114 0.16 14.98 23.24
N ILE A 115 -0.59 14.27 22.38
CA ILE A 115 -1.49 13.21 22.83
C ILE A 115 -0.68 12.08 23.49
N MET A 116 0.42 11.66 22.91
CA MET A 116 1.26 10.60 23.47
C MET A 116 1.83 10.95 24.85
N LEU A 117 2.19 12.21 25.07
CA LEU A 117 2.71 12.66 26.37
C LEU A 117 1.64 12.69 27.48
N HIS A 118 0.37 12.91 27.11
CA HIS A 118 -0.73 13.07 28.08
C HIS A 118 -1.66 11.86 28.14
N ALA A 119 -1.51 10.88 27.25
CA ALA A 119 -2.31 9.66 27.27
C ALA A 119 -1.92 8.78 28.47
N PRO A 120 -2.85 8.43 29.35
CA PRO A 120 -2.59 7.47 30.42
C PRO A 120 -2.49 6.07 29.79
N PHE A 121 -1.29 5.66 29.42
CA PHE A 121 -1.07 4.28 28.98
C PHE A 121 -1.10 3.37 30.21
N PRO A 122 -2.07 2.46 30.35
CA PRO A 122 -2.06 1.48 31.42
C PRO A 122 -0.84 0.58 31.27
N ALA A 123 -0.02 0.49 32.30
CA ALA A 123 1.16 -0.38 32.35
C ALA A 123 0.81 -1.87 32.48
N THR A 124 -0.38 -2.27 32.06
CA THR A 124 -0.79 -3.68 32.05
C THR A 124 -0.15 -4.36 30.85
N VAL A 125 0.82 -5.21 31.13
CA VAL A 125 1.35 -6.16 30.15
C VAL A 125 0.20 -7.10 29.78
N ILE A 126 -0.45 -6.85 28.66
CA ILE A 126 -1.46 -7.76 28.11
C ILE A 126 -0.71 -9.04 27.74
N ALA A 127 -0.97 -10.13 28.46
CA ALA A 127 -0.42 -11.42 28.16
C ALA A 127 -0.73 -11.74 26.69
N SER A 128 0.31 -12.03 25.92
CA SER A 128 0.21 -12.36 24.49
C SER A 128 -0.59 -13.66 24.34
N ALA A 129 -1.90 -13.53 24.19
CA ALA A 129 -2.76 -14.65 23.85
C ALA A 129 -3.01 -14.63 22.33
N PRO A 130 -3.05 -15.78 21.66
CA PRO A 130 -3.33 -15.84 20.23
C PRO A 130 -4.61 -15.10 19.89
N THR A 131 -4.50 -14.04 19.08
CA THR A 131 -5.64 -13.14 18.80
C THR A 131 -6.60 -13.74 17.77
N VAL A 132 -6.12 -14.66 16.93
CA VAL A 132 -6.87 -15.27 15.81
C VAL A 132 -8.14 -15.97 16.27
N HIS A 133 -8.05 -16.81 17.31
CA HIS A 133 -9.20 -17.55 17.82
C HIS A 133 -10.29 -16.64 18.40
N ARG A 134 -9.86 -15.68 19.22
CA ARG A 134 -10.78 -14.69 19.83
C ARG A 134 -11.47 -13.82 18.78
N LEU A 135 -10.74 -13.45 17.73
CA LEU A 135 -11.29 -12.69 16.62
C LEU A 135 -12.28 -13.51 15.80
N GLY A 136 -11.96 -14.80 15.54
CA GLY A 136 -12.88 -15.69 14.85
C GLY A 136 -14.20 -15.87 15.60
N ASP A 137 -14.15 -16.08 16.92
CA ASP A 137 -15.34 -16.18 17.76
C ASP A 137 -16.14 -14.86 17.76
N ALA A 138 -15.47 -13.72 17.88
CA ALA A 138 -16.12 -12.41 17.85
C ALA A 138 -16.83 -12.16 16.50
N LEU A 139 -16.18 -12.43 15.39
CA LEU A 139 -16.76 -12.26 14.04
C LEU A 139 -17.98 -13.15 13.79
N LEU A 140 -17.98 -14.38 14.34
CA LEU A 140 -19.06 -15.35 14.09
C LEU A 140 -20.21 -15.23 15.12
N ARG A 141 -20.03 -14.50 16.22
CA ARG A 141 -21.05 -14.33 17.25
C ARG A 141 -21.50 -12.89 17.38
N GLU A 142 -20.61 -12.03 17.81
CA GLU A 142 -20.94 -10.65 18.19
C GLU A 142 -20.99 -9.71 16.96
N TYR A 143 -20.10 -9.93 15.99
CA TYR A 143 -19.95 -9.13 14.77
C TYR A 143 -20.39 -9.87 13.49
N LEU A 144 -21.30 -10.82 13.61
CA LEU A 144 -21.79 -11.61 12.47
C LEU A 144 -22.39 -10.72 11.37
N LEU A 145 -23.24 -9.76 11.76
CA LEU A 145 -23.92 -8.88 10.81
C LEU A 145 -22.95 -7.95 10.05
N PRO A 146 -21.99 -7.25 10.68
CA PRO A 146 -20.94 -6.55 9.94
C PRO A 146 -20.10 -7.45 9.04
N PHE A 147 -19.80 -8.69 9.45
CA PHE A 147 -19.07 -9.66 8.65
C PHE A 147 -19.85 -10.06 7.38
N GLU A 148 -21.14 -10.29 7.50
CA GLU A 148 -22.01 -10.62 6.36
C GLU A 148 -22.11 -9.44 5.38
N ILE A 149 -22.29 -8.22 5.88
CA ILE A 149 -22.34 -7.01 5.03
C ILE A 149 -21.00 -6.82 4.30
N ALA A 150 -19.89 -7.03 4.98
CA ALA A 150 -18.56 -6.90 4.37
C ALA A 150 -18.37 -7.90 3.21
N SER A 151 -18.90 -9.12 3.32
CA SER A 151 -18.82 -10.13 2.26
C SER A 151 -19.63 -9.72 1.01
N VAL A 152 -20.81 -9.11 1.20
CA VAL A 152 -21.63 -8.59 0.11
C VAL A 152 -20.95 -7.41 -0.59
N ILE A 153 -20.34 -6.49 0.17
CA ILE A 153 -19.57 -5.37 -0.39
C ILE A 153 -18.37 -5.89 -1.21
N LEU A 154 -17.68 -6.90 -0.72
CA LEU A 154 -16.57 -7.53 -1.43
C LEU A 154 -17.03 -8.15 -2.76
N LEU A 155 -18.16 -8.84 -2.75
CA LEU A 155 -18.76 -9.40 -3.97
C LEU A 155 -19.13 -8.30 -4.98
N MET A 156 -19.75 -7.21 -4.51
CA MET A 156 -20.09 -6.06 -5.37
C MET A 156 -18.84 -5.40 -5.97
N ALA A 157 -17.77 -5.27 -5.18
CA ALA A 157 -16.51 -4.73 -5.66
C ALA A 157 -15.90 -5.62 -6.76
N LEU A 158 -15.93 -6.95 -6.57
CA LEU A 158 -15.42 -7.91 -7.55
C LEU A 158 -16.21 -7.83 -8.87
N VAL A 159 -17.56 -7.83 -8.79
CA VAL A 159 -18.42 -7.71 -9.96
C VAL A 159 -18.22 -6.37 -10.66
N GLY A 160 -18.10 -5.27 -9.90
CA GLY A 160 -17.83 -3.94 -10.44
C GLY A 160 -16.50 -3.88 -11.20
N ALA A 161 -15.43 -4.42 -10.63
CA ALA A 161 -14.13 -4.50 -11.27
C ALA A 161 -14.18 -5.32 -12.58
N MET A 162 -14.90 -6.45 -12.57
CA MET A 162 -15.08 -7.30 -13.75
C MET A 162 -15.85 -6.59 -14.87
N VAL A 163 -16.89 -5.83 -14.54
CA VAL A 163 -17.68 -5.07 -15.53
C VAL A 163 -16.83 -3.98 -16.19
N ILE A 164 -16.01 -3.26 -15.41
CA ILE A 164 -15.10 -2.23 -15.93
C ILE A 164 -14.07 -2.86 -16.85
N ALA A 165 -13.44 -3.96 -16.43
CA ALA A 165 -12.44 -4.66 -17.24
C ALA A 165 -13.00 -5.16 -18.57
N ARG A 166 -14.23 -5.68 -18.60
CA ARG A 166 -14.89 -6.13 -19.84
C ARG A 166 -15.18 -5.00 -20.81
N ARG A 167 -15.50 -3.78 -20.33
CA ARG A 167 -15.76 -2.64 -21.21
C ARG A 167 -14.51 -2.24 -22.00
N ALA A 168 -13.37 -2.16 -21.36
CA ALA A 168 -12.12 -1.82 -22.02
C ALA A 168 -11.79 -2.78 -23.17
N VAL A 169 -11.92 -4.09 -22.95
CA VAL A 169 -11.67 -5.11 -23.99
C VAL A 169 -12.61 -4.99 -25.18
N LYS A 170 -13.89 -4.60 -24.96
CA LYS A 170 -14.86 -4.48 -26.04
C LYS A 170 -14.62 -3.23 -26.91
N GLU A 171 -14.15 -2.15 -26.32
CA GLU A 171 -13.80 -0.93 -27.06
C GLU A 171 -12.58 -1.15 -27.96
N GLU A 172 -11.52 -1.81 -27.47
CA GLU A 172 -10.35 -2.18 -28.28
C GLU A 172 -10.70 -3.11 -29.46
N GLN A 173 -11.59 -4.06 -29.25
CA GLN A 173 -12.05 -4.96 -30.31
C GLN A 173 -12.94 -4.26 -31.34
N GLY A 174 -13.74 -3.28 -30.93
CA GLY A 174 -14.57 -2.46 -31.80
C GLY A 174 -13.75 -1.56 -32.72
N GLU A 175 -12.72 -0.94 -32.18
CA GLU A 175 -11.81 -0.05 -32.92
C GLU A 175 -10.96 -0.83 -33.95
N ASN A 176 -10.52 -2.02 -33.58
CA ASN A 176 -9.72 -2.88 -34.47
C ASN A 176 -10.56 -3.50 -35.63
N GLN A 177 -11.88 -3.61 -35.46
CA GLN A 177 -12.79 -4.05 -36.51
C GLN A 177 -13.23 -2.92 -37.45
N GLN A 178 -13.17 -1.65 -37.03
CA GLN A 178 -13.52 -0.50 -37.87
C GLN A 178 -12.41 -0.04 -38.81
N HIS A 179 -11.16 -0.45 -38.61
CA HIS A 179 -10.04 -0.10 -39.45
C HIS A 179 -9.24 -1.32 -40.01
N PRO A 180 -9.87 -2.33 -40.63
CA PRO A 180 -9.16 -3.45 -41.19
C PRO A 180 -8.36 -3.07 -42.46
N GLU A 181 -8.70 -1.97 -43.14
CA GLU A 181 -8.09 -1.60 -44.45
C GLU A 181 -6.71 -0.91 -44.31
N ILE A 182 -6.37 -0.32 -43.19
CA ILE A 182 -5.09 0.41 -43.04
C ILE A 182 -3.90 -0.55 -42.89
N GLN A 183 -4.13 -1.79 -42.46
CA GLN A 183 -3.08 -2.80 -42.32
C GLN A 183 -2.83 -3.65 -43.60
N ALA A 184 -3.71 -3.57 -44.58
CA ALA A 184 -3.65 -4.40 -45.79
C ALA A 184 -3.09 -3.68 -47.04
N THR A 185 -2.46 -2.50 -46.90
CA THR A 185 -1.78 -1.88 -48.04
C THR A 185 -0.43 -2.53 -48.20
N PRO A 186 -0.25 -3.44 -49.18
CA PRO A 186 1.07 -3.98 -49.53
C PRO A 186 1.90 -2.81 -50.06
N MET A 187 3.08 -2.60 -49.47
CA MET A 187 4.08 -1.69 -50.05
C MET A 187 4.27 -1.98 -51.51
N GLY A 188 3.85 -1.02 -52.31
CA GLY A 188 3.94 -1.08 -53.78
C GLY A 188 5.34 -1.43 -54.21
N LYS A 189 5.45 -2.45 -55.05
CA LYS A 189 6.62 -2.76 -55.85
C LYS A 189 7.12 -1.48 -56.50
N GLY A 190 8.28 -1.00 -56.07
CA GLY A 190 9.04 0.02 -56.76
C GLY A 190 9.36 -0.46 -58.15
N ASP A 191 8.88 0.29 -59.12
CA ASP A 191 9.16 0.11 -60.52
C ASP A 191 10.62 0.47 -60.80
N VAL A 192 11.37 -0.52 -61.25
CA VAL A 192 12.73 -0.37 -61.78
C VAL A 192 12.60 0.02 -63.25
N ARG A 193 12.93 1.28 -63.56
CA ARG A 193 13.46 1.66 -64.87
C ARG A 193 14.41 2.83 -64.75
#